data_7e49a97838b81f991144c57503a7c8e5
#
_entry.id   7e49a97838b81f991144c57503a7c8e5
#
_cell.length_a   1.000
_cell.length_b   1.000
_cell.length_c   1.000
_cell.angle_alpha   90.00
_cell.angle_beta   90.00
_cell.angle_gamma   90.00
#
_symmetry.space_group_name_H-M   'P 1'
#
loop_
_entity.id
_entity.type
_entity.pdbx_description
1 polymer ?
#
loop_
_entity_poly.entity_id
_entity_poly.type
_entity_poly.pdbx_seq_one_letter_code
_entity_poly.pdbx_strand_id
1 'polypeptide(L)'
;MALVQLAQVSKVYRSLKGSDYVAVRDFSLDIEAGEFFCLLGTSGCGKTTVLNMVAGFETVSAGDIRVGGKPIAGPAADRGVVFQGDDSLYGWLSALGNVEFGLRMRGVARAEREQKARHYIELVGLKGQDHKHPSELSGGMKQRIQIARVLANEPQMLLMDEPFAALDAHTRADMQRELKRICAATAKTVLFITHDIDEAIILADRIGVMHAGPASKLKGIVAVDLAEAERERTHDRFVAVYRQVHEMIRDEVAIALQRTH
;
A
#
# COMPACT_ATOMS: atom_id res chain seq x y z
N MET A 1 -5.09 -11.17 16.11
CA MET A 1 -5.83 -12.08 15.19
C MET A 1 -5.64 -11.56 13.79
N ALA A 2 -5.12 -12.37 12.85
CA ALA A 2 -4.83 -11.92 11.51
C ALA A 2 -6.09 -11.39 10.81
N LEU A 3 -6.00 -10.16 10.29
CA LEU A 3 -7.04 -9.56 9.47
C LEU A 3 -6.99 -10.11 8.05
N VAL A 4 -5.78 -10.25 7.50
CA VAL A 4 -5.55 -10.78 6.14
C VAL A 4 -4.75 -12.06 6.24
N GLN A 5 -5.22 -13.07 5.55
CA GLN A 5 -4.57 -14.39 5.48
C GLN A 5 -4.43 -14.80 4.02
N LEU A 6 -3.21 -15.01 3.58
CA LEU A 6 -2.88 -15.62 2.29
C LEU A 6 -2.32 -17.01 2.55
N ALA A 7 -2.98 -18.06 2.06
CA ALA A 7 -2.58 -19.44 2.28
C ALA A 7 -2.18 -20.08 0.95
N GLN A 8 -0.87 -20.31 0.75
CA GLN A 8 -0.26 -20.95 -0.43
C GLN A 8 -0.78 -20.39 -1.77
N VAL A 9 -0.89 -19.06 -1.84
CA VAL A 9 -1.46 -18.37 -2.99
C VAL A 9 -0.53 -18.42 -4.19
N SER A 10 -1.09 -18.77 -5.35
CA SER A 10 -0.38 -18.74 -6.62
C SER A 10 -1.17 -17.98 -7.68
N LYS A 11 -0.47 -17.25 -8.55
CA LYS A 11 -1.06 -16.54 -9.70
C LYS A 11 -0.30 -16.88 -10.97
N VAL A 12 -1.05 -17.38 -11.93
CA VAL A 12 -0.58 -17.72 -13.28
C VAL A 12 -1.39 -16.89 -14.28
N TYR A 13 -0.71 -16.11 -15.10
CA TYR A 13 -1.30 -15.42 -16.24
C TYR A 13 -1.17 -16.31 -17.47
N ARG A 14 -2.30 -16.73 -18.02
CA ARG A 14 -2.33 -17.59 -19.21
C ARG A 14 -2.08 -16.77 -20.47
N SER A 15 -1.17 -17.25 -21.30
CA SER A 15 -0.90 -16.63 -22.60
C SER A 15 -1.74 -17.28 -23.70
N LEU A 16 -2.33 -16.47 -24.56
CA LEU A 16 -3.03 -16.97 -25.76
C LEU A 16 -2.08 -17.47 -26.87
N LYS A 17 -0.81 -17.08 -26.84
CA LYS A 17 0.18 -17.33 -27.92
C LYS A 17 1.57 -17.75 -27.44
N GLY A 18 1.76 -18.06 -26.17
CA GLY A 18 3.08 -18.37 -25.59
C GLY A 18 2.99 -19.21 -24.33
N SER A 19 4.07 -19.27 -23.58
CA SER A 19 4.13 -19.95 -22.29
C SER A 19 3.37 -19.14 -21.23
N ASP A 20 2.69 -19.83 -20.32
CA ASP A 20 2.06 -19.23 -19.15
C ASP A 20 3.10 -18.51 -18.28
N TYR A 21 2.76 -17.36 -17.73
CA TYR A 21 3.60 -16.59 -16.84
C TYR A 21 3.16 -16.78 -15.39
N VAL A 22 4.03 -17.41 -14.59
CA VAL A 22 3.79 -17.58 -13.16
C VAL A 22 4.33 -16.34 -12.44
N ALA A 23 3.47 -15.46 -12.00
CA ALA A 23 3.85 -14.24 -11.29
C ALA A 23 4.24 -14.54 -9.83
N VAL A 24 3.40 -15.31 -9.13
CA VAL A 24 3.55 -15.64 -7.71
C VAL A 24 3.30 -17.14 -7.54
N ARG A 25 4.07 -17.80 -6.68
CA ARG A 25 3.93 -19.22 -6.37
C ARG A 25 4.04 -19.48 -4.87
N ASP A 26 3.07 -20.24 -4.32
CA ASP A 26 3.06 -20.70 -2.93
C ASP A 26 3.34 -19.59 -1.90
N PHE A 27 2.74 -18.42 -2.13
CA PHE A 27 2.90 -17.24 -1.28
C PHE A 27 1.99 -17.35 -0.06
N SER A 28 2.56 -17.31 1.14
CA SER A 28 1.81 -17.33 2.39
C SER A 28 2.20 -16.14 3.25
N LEU A 29 1.19 -15.45 3.79
CA LEU A 29 1.38 -14.26 4.62
C LEU A 29 0.14 -14.03 5.49
N ASP A 30 0.37 -13.74 6.76
CA ASP A 30 -0.65 -13.23 7.68
C ASP A 30 -0.32 -11.80 8.07
N ILE A 31 -1.32 -10.90 8.02
CA ILE A 31 -1.22 -9.50 8.47
C ILE A 31 -2.21 -9.30 9.60
N GLU A 32 -1.73 -8.83 10.76
CA GLU A 32 -2.56 -8.61 11.93
C GLU A 32 -3.44 -7.36 11.79
N ALA A 33 -4.54 -7.30 12.54
CA ALA A 33 -5.37 -6.11 12.58
C ALA A 33 -4.60 -4.92 13.16
N GLY A 34 -4.63 -3.76 12.48
CA GLY A 34 -3.89 -2.55 12.85
C GLY A 34 -2.41 -2.56 12.50
N GLU A 35 -1.90 -3.62 11.88
CA GLU A 35 -0.49 -3.74 11.49
C GLU A 35 -0.20 -2.92 10.23
N PHE A 36 0.95 -2.27 10.21
CA PHE A 36 1.54 -1.69 9.00
C PHE A 36 2.57 -2.67 8.42
N PHE A 37 2.18 -3.44 7.42
CA PHE A 37 3.03 -4.42 6.75
C PHE A 37 3.58 -3.87 5.44
N CYS A 38 4.91 -3.84 5.28
CA CYS A 38 5.57 -3.52 4.02
C CYS A 38 5.96 -4.79 3.25
N LEU A 39 5.64 -4.83 1.96
CA LEU A 39 6.12 -5.85 1.04
C LEU A 39 7.20 -5.26 0.13
N LEU A 40 8.43 -5.71 0.31
CA LEU A 40 9.64 -5.22 -0.35
C LEU A 40 10.14 -6.23 -1.38
N GLY A 41 10.66 -5.75 -2.50
CA GLY A 41 11.27 -6.59 -3.51
C GLY A 41 11.60 -5.83 -4.80
N THR A 42 12.34 -6.47 -5.69
CA THR A 42 12.74 -5.91 -6.99
C THR A 42 11.54 -5.66 -7.91
N SER A 43 11.69 -4.79 -8.92
CA SER A 43 10.66 -4.57 -9.93
C SER A 43 10.32 -5.89 -10.63
N GLY A 44 9.03 -6.11 -10.90
CA GLY A 44 8.55 -7.33 -11.57
C GLY A 44 8.52 -8.60 -10.73
N CYS A 45 8.83 -8.55 -9.41
CA CYS A 45 8.77 -9.74 -8.56
C CYS A 45 7.35 -10.12 -8.10
N GLY A 46 6.30 -9.42 -8.52
CA GLY A 46 4.91 -9.80 -8.22
C GLY A 46 4.26 -9.10 -7.05
N LYS A 47 4.85 -8.05 -6.46
CA LYS A 47 4.26 -7.27 -5.35
C LYS A 47 2.87 -6.71 -5.70
N THR A 48 2.77 -6.01 -6.83
CA THR A 48 1.50 -5.49 -7.34
C THR A 48 0.48 -6.61 -7.61
N THR A 49 0.94 -7.79 -8.05
CA THR A 49 0.06 -8.95 -8.23
C THR A 49 -0.52 -9.41 -6.89
N VAL A 50 0.31 -9.50 -5.83
CA VAL A 50 -0.15 -9.82 -4.47
C VAL A 50 -1.17 -8.78 -3.99
N LEU A 51 -0.87 -7.49 -4.14
CA LEU A 51 -1.80 -6.42 -3.76
C LEU A 51 -3.12 -6.53 -4.51
N ASN A 52 -3.09 -6.74 -5.83
CA ASN A 52 -4.29 -6.85 -6.66
C ASN A 52 -5.15 -8.07 -6.30
N MET A 53 -4.52 -9.18 -5.91
CA MET A 53 -5.25 -10.34 -5.39
C MET A 53 -5.93 -10.02 -4.05
N VAL A 54 -5.24 -9.34 -3.13
CA VAL A 54 -5.82 -8.88 -1.86
C VAL A 54 -6.92 -7.84 -2.09
N ALA A 55 -6.77 -6.93 -3.06
CA ALA A 55 -7.79 -5.97 -3.45
C ALA A 55 -9.04 -6.63 -4.07
N GLY A 56 -8.90 -7.86 -4.58
CA GLY A 56 -9.94 -8.57 -5.32
C GLY A 56 -10.04 -8.15 -6.79
N PHE A 57 -9.04 -7.44 -7.32
CA PHE A 57 -8.95 -7.08 -8.75
C PHE A 57 -8.45 -8.26 -9.60
N GLU A 58 -7.71 -9.18 -8.97
CA GLU A 58 -7.20 -10.38 -9.57
C GLU A 58 -7.64 -11.61 -8.79
N THR A 59 -8.05 -12.66 -9.49
CA THR A 59 -8.36 -13.94 -8.88
C THR A 59 -7.10 -14.77 -8.68
N VAL A 60 -7.03 -15.55 -7.61
CA VAL A 60 -5.96 -16.52 -7.38
C VAL A 60 -6.08 -17.70 -8.37
N SER A 61 -4.97 -18.27 -8.79
CA SER A 61 -4.94 -19.51 -9.59
C SER A 61 -4.93 -20.77 -8.70
N ALA A 62 -4.39 -20.63 -7.47
CA ALA A 62 -4.42 -21.65 -6.42
C ALA A 62 -4.25 -20.98 -5.06
N GLY A 63 -4.61 -21.70 -3.99
CA GLY A 63 -4.60 -21.16 -2.64
C GLY A 63 -5.87 -20.38 -2.29
N ASP A 64 -5.87 -19.72 -1.13
CA ASP A 64 -7.02 -18.96 -0.61
C ASP A 64 -6.55 -17.63 0.00
N ILE A 65 -7.37 -16.58 -0.15
CA ILE A 65 -7.15 -15.29 0.53
C ILE A 65 -8.40 -14.93 1.32
N ARG A 66 -8.20 -14.59 2.60
CA ARG A 66 -9.27 -14.17 3.50
C ARG A 66 -8.98 -12.80 4.08
N VAL A 67 -10.04 -11.99 4.20
CA VAL A 67 -10.02 -10.71 4.92
C VAL A 67 -11.13 -10.75 5.96
N GLY A 68 -10.78 -10.51 7.23
CA GLY A 68 -11.73 -10.64 8.34
C GLY A 68 -12.37 -12.03 8.42
N GLY A 69 -11.61 -13.08 8.09
CA GLY A 69 -12.07 -14.48 8.05
C GLY A 69 -12.92 -14.85 6.84
N LYS A 70 -13.27 -13.91 5.96
CA LYS A 70 -14.11 -14.14 4.77
C LYS A 70 -13.26 -14.27 3.51
N PRO A 71 -13.53 -15.22 2.61
CA PRO A 71 -12.81 -15.34 1.35
C PRO A 71 -13.11 -14.12 0.45
N ILE A 72 -12.10 -13.73 -0.36
CA ILE A 72 -12.23 -12.62 -1.31
C ILE A 72 -13.00 -13.11 -2.54
N ALA A 73 -14.15 -12.48 -2.81
CA ALA A 73 -14.96 -12.75 -4.01
C ALA A 73 -14.78 -11.68 -5.12
N GLY A 74 -14.13 -10.56 -4.81
CA GLY A 74 -13.92 -9.43 -5.72
C GLY A 74 -13.63 -8.14 -4.96
N PRO A 75 -13.58 -6.99 -5.65
CA PRO A 75 -13.39 -5.69 -5.01
C PRO A 75 -14.51 -5.39 -4.02
N ALA A 76 -14.17 -4.80 -2.87
CA ALA A 76 -15.14 -4.46 -1.84
C ALA A 76 -14.72 -3.22 -1.05
N ALA A 77 -15.69 -2.56 -0.38
CA ALA A 77 -15.46 -1.32 0.33
C ALA A 77 -14.61 -1.46 1.61
N ASP A 78 -14.41 -2.67 2.10
CA ASP A 78 -13.57 -2.99 3.25
C ASP A 78 -12.07 -2.87 2.96
N ARG A 79 -11.69 -2.76 1.68
CA ARG A 79 -10.31 -2.62 1.19
C ARG A 79 -10.18 -1.35 0.36
N GLY A 80 -9.43 -0.39 0.87
CA GLY A 80 -9.15 0.86 0.17
C GLY A 80 -7.83 0.80 -0.58
N VAL A 81 -7.84 1.12 -1.88
CA VAL A 81 -6.62 1.10 -2.71
C VAL A 81 -6.17 2.52 -3.02
N VAL A 82 -4.90 2.81 -2.73
CA VAL A 82 -4.20 4.03 -3.14
C VAL A 82 -3.23 3.63 -4.25
N PHE A 83 -3.51 4.06 -5.47
CA PHE A 83 -2.68 3.76 -6.65
C PHE A 83 -1.45 4.65 -6.73
N GLN A 84 -0.44 4.19 -7.46
CA GLN A 84 0.74 4.97 -7.80
C GLN A 84 0.37 6.18 -8.66
N GLY A 85 1.00 7.34 -8.38
CA GLY A 85 0.83 8.57 -9.15
C GLY A 85 -0.30 9.47 -8.66
N ASP A 86 -0.28 10.71 -9.14
CA ASP A 86 -1.18 11.79 -8.74
C ASP A 86 -2.39 11.97 -9.69
N ASP A 87 -2.45 11.23 -10.79
CA ASP A 87 -3.51 11.33 -11.81
C ASP A 87 -4.80 10.59 -11.47
N SER A 88 -4.87 9.93 -10.30
CA SER A 88 -6.05 9.15 -9.91
C SER A 88 -7.22 10.00 -9.41
N LEU A 89 -7.03 11.32 -9.20
CA LEU A 89 -8.10 12.22 -8.81
C LEU A 89 -8.99 12.57 -10.01
N TYR A 90 -10.28 12.71 -9.74
CA TYR A 90 -11.24 13.17 -10.75
C TYR A 90 -11.04 14.67 -11.01
N GLY A 91 -10.46 15.04 -12.17
CA GLY A 91 -10.10 16.41 -12.53
C GLY A 91 -11.30 17.38 -12.56
N TRP A 92 -12.51 16.87 -12.78
CA TRP A 92 -13.76 17.63 -12.81
C TRP A 92 -14.40 17.83 -11.44
N LEU A 93 -13.83 17.27 -10.36
CA LEU A 93 -14.29 17.43 -8.98
C LEU A 93 -13.28 18.24 -8.18
N SER A 94 -13.76 19.04 -7.24
CA SER A 94 -12.92 19.68 -6.23
C SER A 94 -12.32 18.64 -5.27
N ALA A 95 -11.42 19.05 -4.38
CA ALA A 95 -10.88 18.20 -3.32
C ALA A 95 -11.99 17.57 -2.49
N LEU A 96 -12.98 18.38 -2.04
CA LEU A 96 -14.16 17.89 -1.32
C LEU A 96 -14.93 16.86 -2.16
N GLY A 97 -15.20 17.19 -3.44
CA GLY A 97 -15.94 16.31 -4.34
C GLY A 97 -15.23 14.97 -4.58
N ASN A 98 -13.90 14.97 -4.64
CA ASN A 98 -13.10 13.75 -4.75
C ASN A 98 -13.24 12.89 -3.49
N VAL A 99 -13.12 13.48 -2.30
CA VAL A 99 -13.18 12.74 -1.03
C VAL A 99 -14.59 12.21 -0.75
N GLU A 100 -15.64 12.98 -1.03
CA GLU A 100 -17.03 12.53 -0.82
C GLU A 100 -17.53 11.55 -1.88
N PHE A 101 -16.83 11.36 -2.99
CA PHE A 101 -17.33 10.62 -4.15
C PHE A 101 -17.81 9.21 -3.79
N GLY A 102 -17.00 8.44 -3.06
CA GLY A 102 -17.36 7.08 -2.64
C GLY A 102 -18.60 7.05 -1.74
N LEU A 103 -18.69 8.00 -0.80
CA LEU A 103 -19.86 8.16 0.08
C LEU A 103 -21.12 8.50 -0.73
N ARG A 104 -20.99 9.34 -1.75
CA ARG A 104 -22.08 9.69 -2.66
C ARG A 104 -22.59 8.48 -3.44
N MET A 105 -21.69 7.64 -3.95
CA MET A 105 -22.05 6.41 -4.65
C MET A 105 -22.76 5.39 -3.75
N ARG A 106 -22.50 5.44 -2.44
CA ARG A 106 -23.19 4.63 -1.41
C ARG A 106 -24.51 5.22 -0.95
N GLY A 107 -24.95 6.35 -1.50
CA GLY A 107 -26.21 7.00 -1.16
C GLY A 107 -26.21 7.75 0.18
N VAL A 108 -25.03 8.05 0.76
CA VAL A 108 -24.93 8.82 2.01
C VAL A 108 -25.50 10.23 1.81
N ALA A 109 -26.30 10.71 2.74
CA ALA A 109 -26.93 12.04 2.71
C ALA A 109 -25.88 13.15 2.56
N ARG A 110 -26.26 14.24 1.84
CA ARG A 110 -25.30 15.29 1.47
C ARG A 110 -24.59 15.92 2.68
N ALA A 111 -25.34 16.27 3.72
CA ALA A 111 -24.77 16.90 4.90
C ALA A 111 -23.74 15.98 5.61
N GLU A 112 -24.06 14.69 5.74
CA GLU A 112 -23.18 13.69 6.38
C GLU A 112 -21.92 13.46 5.57
N ARG A 113 -22.02 13.27 4.22
CA ARG A 113 -20.84 13.02 3.40
C ARG A 113 -19.91 14.23 3.31
N GLU A 114 -20.46 15.45 3.23
CA GLU A 114 -19.65 16.68 3.27
C GLU A 114 -18.93 16.83 4.61
N GLN A 115 -19.58 16.54 5.72
CA GLN A 115 -18.97 16.56 7.06
C GLN A 115 -17.83 15.55 7.16
N LYS A 116 -18.06 14.30 6.75
CA LYS A 116 -17.03 13.26 6.73
C LYS A 116 -15.86 13.64 5.82
N ALA A 117 -16.14 14.11 4.61
CA ALA A 117 -15.11 14.51 3.67
C ALA A 117 -14.21 15.63 4.22
N ARG A 118 -14.79 16.67 4.82
CA ARG A 118 -14.03 17.76 5.48
C ARG A 118 -13.19 17.25 6.63
N HIS A 119 -13.72 16.33 7.44
CA HIS A 119 -12.95 15.69 8.52
C HIS A 119 -11.68 15.00 7.98
N TYR A 120 -11.80 14.20 6.90
CA TYR A 120 -10.65 13.52 6.33
C TYR A 120 -9.70 14.47 5.59
N ILE A 121 -10.19 15.55 4.96
CA ILE A 121 -9.34 16.60 4.39
C ILE A 121 -8.53 17.30 5.50
N GLU A 122 -9.15 17.60 6.63
CA GLU A 122 -8.46 18.19 7.78
C GLU A 122 -7.45 17.18 8.40
N LEU A 123 -7.82 15.90 8.49
CA LEU A 123 -6.96 14.83 9.00
C LEU A 123 -5.65 14.71 8.21
N VAL A 124 -5.69 14.90 6.88
CA VAL A 124 -4.50 14.88 6.01
C VAL A 124 -3.81 16.25 5.92
N GLY A 125 -4.14 17.20 6.79
CA GLY A 125 -3.49 18.51 6.88
C GLY A 125 -3.84 19.48 5.74
N LEU A 126 -5.00 19.32 5.09
CA LEU A 126 -5.45 20.17 3.97
C LEU A 126 -6.70 21.01 4.31
N LYS A 127 -6.87 21.37 5.58
CA LYS A 127 -7.98 22.26 6.02
C LYS A 127 -8.04 23.53 5.17
N GLY A 128 -9.24 23.86 4.67
CA GLY A 128 -9.49 25.06 3.86
C GLY A 128 -9.12 24.89 2.37
N GLN A 129 -8.67 23.71 1.93
CA GLN A 129 -8.38 23.43 0.52
C GLN A 129 -9.54 22.72 -0.21
N ASP A 130 -10.69 22.63 0.40
CA ASP A 130 -11.88 21.86 -0.04
C ASP A 130 -12.34 22.18 -1.46
N HIS A 131 -12.23 23.47 -1.83
CA HIS A 131 -12.74 24.02 -3.09
C HIS A 131 -11.78 23.85 -4.27
N LYS A 132 -10.49 23.57 -4.01
CA LYS A 132 -9.48 23.45 -5.05
C LYS A 132 -9.71 22.22 -5.93
N HIS A 133 -9.50 22.40 -7.23
CA HIS A 133 -9.46 21.31 -8.20
C HIS A 133 -8.05 20.66 -8.27
N PRO A 134 -7.93 19.41 -8.77
CA PRO A 134 -6.63 18.73 -8.88
C PRO A 134 -5.56 19.55 -9.61
N SER A 135 -5.91 20.35 -10.61
CA SER A 135 -4.98 21.23 -11.33
C SER A 135 -4.38 22.35 -10.46
N GLU A 136 -5.01 22.67 -9.32
CA GLU A 136 -4.58 23.72 -8.39
C GLU A 136 -3.83 23.16 -7.17
N LEU A 137 -3.64 21.83 -7.11
CA LEU A 137 -2.98 21.11 -6.04
C LEU A 137 -1.57 20.70 -6.45
N SER A 138 -0.59 20.80 -5.51
CA SER A 138 0.72 20.19 -5.69
C SER A 138 0.62 18.67 -5.69
N GLY A 139 1.65 17.96 -6.19
CA GLY A 139 1.68 16.49 -6.17
C GLY A 139 1.48 15.90 -4.78
N GLY A 140 2.14 16.44 -3.76
CA GLY A 140 1.93 16.01 -2.36
C GLY A 140 0.51 16.30 -1.85
N MET A 141 -0.12 17.42 -2.25
CA MET A 141 -1.52 17.71 -1.89
C MET A 141 -2.48 16.73 -2.58
N LYS A 142 -2.25 16.43 -3.86
CA LYS A 142 -3.05 15.42 -4.58
C LYS A 142 -2.97 14.06 -3.90
N GLN A 143 -1.77 13.64 -3.50
CA GLN A 143 -1.56 12.38 -2.78
C GLN A 143 -2.32 12.36 -1.44
N ARG A 144 -2.29 13.45 -0.68
CA ARG A 144 -3.07 13.59 0.56
C ARG A 144 -4.58 13.49 0.31
N ILE A 145 -5.09 14.10 -0.77
CA ILE A 145 -6.51 13.98 -1.15
C ILE A 145 -6.86 12.54 -1.57
N GLN A 146 -5.97 11.82 -2.25
CA GLN A 146 -6.18 10.39 -2.56
C GLN A 146 -6.32 9.56 -1.28
N ILE A 147 -5.43 9.77 -0.30
CA ILE A 147 -5.49 9.09 1.00
C ILE A 147 -6.81 9.44 1.70
N ALA A 148 -7.18 10.73 1.78
CA ALA A 148 -8.44 11.17 2.37
C ALA A 148 -9.67 10.54 1.69
N ARG A 149 -9.68 10.45 0.34
CA ARG A 149 -10.75 9.82 -0.44
C ARG A 149 -10.93 8.34 -0.08
N VAL A 150 -9.84 7.64 0.10
CA VAL A 150 -9.87 6.23 0.49
C VAL A 150 -10.34 6.08 1.93
N LEU A 151 -9.77 6.85 2.86
CA LEU A 151 -10.11 6.82 4.28
C LEU A 151 -11.56 7.21 4.57
N ALA A 152 -12.14 8.14 3.80
CA ALA A 152 -13.53 8.59 3.96
C ALA A 152 -14.55 7.44 3.81
N ASN A 153 -14.20 6.39 3.08
CA ASN A 153 -15.02 5.19 2.96
C ASN A 153 -14.89 4.23 4.16
N GLU A 154 -14.04 4.55 5.13
CA GLU A 154 -13.81 3.79 6.37
C GLU A 154 -13.44 2.31 6.11
N PRO A 155 -12.48 2.01 5.21
CA PRO A 155 -12.09 0.65 4.92
C PRO A 155 -11.44 0.00 6.16
N GLN A 156 -11.45 -1.33 6.25
CA GLN A 156 -10.76 -2.08 7.29
C GLN A 156 -9.25 -2.09 7.05
N MET A 157 -8.83 -2.09 5.76
CA MET A 157 -7.43 -2.04 5.39
C MET A 157 -7.16 -1.08 4.24
N LEU A 158 -5.92 -0.61 4.18
CA LEU A 158 -5.36 0.19 3.10
C LEU A 158 -4.35 -0.64 2.30
N LEU A 159 -4.48 -0.59 0.99
CA LEU A 159 -3.57 -1.21 0.04
C LEU A 159 -2.87 -0.09 -0.74
N MET A 160 -1.55 -0.02 -0.69
CA MET A 160 -0.79 1.07 -1.29
C MET A 160 0.33 0.52 -2.16
N ASP A 161 0.32 0.86 -3.45
CA ASP A 161 1.33 0.43 -4.41
C ASP A 161 2.25 1.60 -4.75
N GLU A 162 3.46 1.61 -4.17
CA GLU A 162 4.49 2.64 -4.35
C GLU A 162 3.94 4.08 -4.32
N PRO A 163 3.15 4.47 -3.31
CA PRO A 163 2.38 5.71 -3.35
C PRO A 163 3.24 6.97 -3.39
N PHE A 164 4.51 6.90 -3.00
CA PHE A 164 5.40 8.05 -2.91
C PHE A 164 6.48 8.08 -3.99
N ALA A 165 6.45 7.17 -4.97
CA ALA A 165 7.49 7.06 -5.99
C ALA A 165 7.66 8.33 -6.85
N ALA A 166 6.58 9.07 -7.08
CA ALA A 166 6.60 10.30 -7.88
C ALA A 166 6.96 11.58 -7.09
N LEU A 167 7.18 11.48 -5.77
CA LEU A 167 7.46 12.64 -4.91
C LEU A 167 8.97 12.91 -4.79
N ASP A 168 9.34 14.20 -4.71
CA ASP A 168 10.68 14.59 -4.33
C ASP A 168 11.02 14.16 -2.89
N ALA A 169 12.30 14.13 -2.53
CA ALA A 169 12.77 13.57 -1.26
C ALA A 169 12.19 14.27 -0.02
N HIS A 170 12.01 15.60 -0.07
CA HIS A 170 11.49 16.37 1.07
C HIS A 170 9.98 16.09 1.27
N THR A 171 9.21 16.23 0.20
CA THR A 171 7.76 15.94 0.19
C THR A 171 7.49 14.48 0.60
N ARG A 172 8.33 13.55 0.14
CA ARG A 172 8.22 12.12 0.51
C ARG A 172 8.40 11.91 2.01
N ALA A 173 9.43 12.50 2.62
CA ALA A 173 9.66 12.37 4.06
C ALA A 173 8.50 12.94 4.89
N ASP A 174 7.92 14.07 4.47
CA ASP A 174 6.75 14.65 5.11
C ASP A 174 5.52 13.74 4.97
N MET A 175 5.33 13.16 3.78
CA MET A 175 4.20 12.25 3.52
C MET A 175 4.31 10.94 4.29
N GLN A 176 5.51 10.39 4.46
CA GLN A 176 5.75 9.18 5.27
C GLN A 176 5.36 9.42 6.73
N ARG A 177 5.83 10.53 7.33
CA ARG A 177 5.45 10.91 8.71
C ARG A 177 3.94 11.09 8.86
N GLU A 178 3.33 11.79 7.90
CA GLU A 178 1.90 12.04 7.92
C GLU A 178 1.07 10.77 7.76
N LEU A 179 1.44 9.87 6.83
CA LEU A 179 0.78 8.58 6.65
C LEU A 179 0.84 7.74 7.93
N LYS A 180 2.02 7.67 8.56
CA LYS A 180 2.19 6.93 9.80
C LYS A 180 1.31 7.48 10.92
N ARG A 181 1.26 8.82 11.06
CA ARG A 181 0.37 9.50 12.02
C ARG A 181 -1.10 9.17 11.77
N ILE A 182 -1.54 9.22 10.50
CA ILE A 182 -2.92 8.92 10.11
C ILE A 182 -3.27 7.45 10.40
N CYS A 183 -2.39 6.52 10.03
CA CYS A 183 -2.62 5.08 10.26
C CYS A 183 -2.69 4.77 11.75
N ALA A 184 -1.81 5.34 12.57
CA ALA A 184 -1.86 5.19 14.03
C ALA A 184 -3.16 5.77 14.63
N ALA A 185 -3.58 6.97 14.20
CA ALA A 185 -4.80 7.61 14.69
C ALA A 185 -6.10 6.87 14.29
N THR A 186 -6.08 6.14 13.17
CA THR A 186 -7.25 5.43 12.62
C THR A 186 -7.21 3.93 12.83
N ALA A 187 -6.15 3.40 13.44
CA ALA A 187 -5.90 1.97 13.67
C ALA A 187 -6.14 1.09 12.41
N LYS A 188 -5.74 1.61 11.23
CA LYS A 188 -5.92 0.91 9.96
C LYS A 188 -4.82 -0.14 9.76
N THR A 189 -5.22 -1.29 9.24
CA THR A 189 -4.28 -2.28 8.72
C THR A 189 -3.79 -1.83 7.35
N VAL A 190 -2.50 -1.93 7.09
CA VAL A 190 -1.88 -1.46 5.84
C VAL A 190 -1.06 -2.56 5.20
N LEU A 191 -1.27 -2.80 3.91
CA LEU A 191 -0.32 -3.48 3.03
C LEU A 191 0.29 -2.43 2.10
N PHE A 192 1.57 -2.15 2.31
CA PHE A 192 2.32 -1.14 1.59
C PHE A 192 3.39 -1.79 0.71
N ILE A 193 3.39 -1.47 -0.57
CA ILE A 193 4.41 -1.94 -1.50
C ILE A 193 5.43 -0.84 -1.71
N THR A 194 6.69 -1.20 -1.60
CA THR A 194 7.82 -0.33 -1.96
C THR A 194 9.02 -1.15 -2.44
N HIS A 195 9.96 -0.48 -3.08
CA HIS A 195 11.30 -0.99 -3.39
C HIS A 195 12.38 -0.29 -2.56
N ASP A 196 12.01 0.68 -1.71
CA ASP A 196 12.89 1.47 -0.87
C ASP A 196 12.95 0.88 0.56
N ILE A 197 14.16 0.46 0.98
CA ILE A 197 14.39 -0.14 2.30
C ILE A 197 14.16 0.89 3.42
N ASP A 198 14.62 2.12 3.23
CA ASP A 198 14.45 3.18 4.23
C ASP A 198 12.98 3.46 4.48
N GLU A 199 12.20 3.56 3.40
CA GLU A 199 10.76 3.76 3.47
C GLU A 199 10.06 2.63 4.23
N ALA A 200 10.42 1.37 3.94
CA ALA A 200 9.87 0.22 4.63
C ALA A 200 10.19 0.26 6.14
N ILE A 201 11.41 0.62 6.55
CA ILE A 201 11.80 0.69 7.98
C ILE A 201 11.12 1.86 8.68
N ILE A 202 10.96 3.01 8.01
CA ILE A 202 10.30 4.18 8.60
C ILE A 202 8.83 3.89 8.91
N LEU A 203 8.15 3.14 8.05
CA LEU A 203 6.70 2.97 8.12
C LEU A 203 6.27 1.69 8.84
N ALA A 204 6.92 0.57 8.55
CA ALA A 204 6.40 -0.76 8.86
C ALA A 204 6.58 -1.19 10.32
N ASP A 205 5.69 -2.09 10.76
CA ASP A 205 5.87 -2.94 11.92
C ASP A 205 6.59 -4.24 11.53
N ARG A 206 6.31 -4.75 10.31
CA ARG A 206 7.00 -5.91 9.72
C ARG A 206 7.25 -5.67 8.23
N ILE A 207 8.39 -6.18 7.75
CA ILE A 207 8.80 -6.10 6.34
C ILE A 207 8.90 -7.51 5.80
N GLY A 208 8.10 -7.84 4.79
CA GLY A 208 8.22 -9.05 3.99
C GLY A 208 9.11 -8.80 2.78
N VAL A 209 10.14 -9.60 2.58
CA VAL A 209 11.01 -9.54 1.40
C VAL A 209 10.61 -10.63 0.42
N MET A 210 10.36 -10.26 -0.84
CA MET A 210 10.04 -11.20 -1.91
C MET A 210 11.30 -11.66 -2.66
N HIS A 211 11.29 -12.92 -3.12
CA HIS A 211 12.26 -13.39 -4.12
C HIS A 211 12.11 -12.63 -5.44
N ALA A 212 13.19 -12.54 -6.22
CA ALA A 212 13.11 -12.02 -7.59
C ALA A 212 12.19 -12.91 -8.45
N GLY A 213 11.31 -12.25 -9.24
CA GLY A 213 10.39 -12.97 -10.15
C GLY A 213 11.10 -13.68 -11.31
N PRO A 214 10.42 -14.49 -12.12
CA PRO A 214 9.05 -14.97 -11.99
C PRO A 214 8.88 -16.07 -10.93
N ALA A 215 7.64 -16.49 -10.69
CA ALA A 215 7.29 -17.50 -9.70
C ALA A 215 7.77 -17.13 -8.28
N SER A 216 7.71 -15.85 -7.96
CA SER A 216 8.19 -15.30 -6.71
C SER A 216 7.36 -15.77 -5.52
N LYS A 217 8.00 -15.86 -4.38
CA LYS A 217 7.41 -16.16 -3.09
C LYS A 217 8.01 -15.28 -2.00
N LEU A 218 7.45 -15.32 -0.82
CA LEU A 218 8.01 -14.65 0.34
C LEU A 218 9.35 -15.32 0.72
N LYS A 219 10.43 -14.54 0.77
CA LYS A 219 11.76 -15.00 1.19
C LYS A 219 11.88 -15.05 2.70
N GLY A 220 11.32 -14.05 3.37
CA GLY A 220 11.32 -13.96 4.81
C GLY A 220 10.66 -12.68 5.30
N ILE A 221 10.49 -12.58 6.61
CA ILE A 221 9.88 -11.43 7.28
C ILE A 221 10.86 -10.91 8.34
N VAL A 222 11.03 -9.58 8.38
CA VAL A 222 11.81 -8.87 9.40
C VAL A 222 10.85 -8.05 10.26
N ALA A 223 10.90 -8.22 11.58
CA ALA A 223 10.19 -7.37 12.51
C ALA A 223 10.93 -6.03 12.67
N VAL A 224 10.18 -4.92 12.68
CA VAL A 224 10.71 -3.58 12.86
C VAL A 224 10.26 -3.06 14.23
N ASP A 225 10.89 -3.59 15.28
CA ASP A 225 10.65 -3.16 16.66
C ASP A 225 11.51 -1.92 16.98
N LEU A 226 11.12 -0.79 16.40
CA LEU A 226 11.76 0.51 16.57
C LEU A 226 10.78 1.53 17.14
N ALA A 227 11.18 2.20 18.21
CA ALA A 227 10.47 3.39 18.68
C ALA A 227 10.55 4.51 17.63
N GLU A 228 9.66 5.52 17.69
CA GLU A 228 9.62 6.60 16.70
C GLU A 228 10.97 7.35 16.57
N ALA A 229 11.62 7.64 17.70
CA ALA A 229 12.93 8.29 17.71
C ALA A 229 14.07 7.42 17.15
N GLU A 230 13.89 6.10 17.08
CA GLU A 230 14.88 5.16 16.56
C GLU A 230 14.75 4.95 15.05
N ARG A 231 13.70 5.49 14.42
CA ARG A 231 13.44 5.40 12.98
C ARG A 231 14.21 6.45 12.16
N GLU A 232 15.16 7.12 12.77
CA GLU A 232 16.10 7.99 12.08
C GLU A 232 17.22 7.16 11.44
N ARG A 233 17.58 7.47 10.17
CA ARG A 233 18.58 6.74 9.37
C ARG A 233 19.97 6.64 10.03
N THR A 234 20.28 7.56 10.93
CA THR A 234 21.56 7.62 11.66
C THR A 234 21.56 6.82 12.96
N HIS A 235 20.39 6.32 13.39
CA HIS A 235 20.27 5.57 14.63
C HIS A 235 20.79 4.13 14.46
N ASP A 236 21.58 3.62 15.42
CA ASP A 236 22.22 2.30 15.33
C ASP A 236 21.23 1.15 15.12
N ARG A 237 20.06 1.21 15.77
CA ARG A 237 19.02 0.17 15.60
C ARG A 237 18.40 0.23 14.19
N PHE A 238 18.21 1.41 13.61
CA PHE A 238 17.78 1.56 12.22
C PHE A 238 18.79 0.89 11.28
N VAL A 239 20.09 1.21 11.47
CA VAL A 239 21.19 0.66 10.66
C VAL A 239 21.24 -0.87 10.79
N ALA A 240 20.98 -1.42 11.96
CA ALA A 240 20.95 -2.88 12.17
C ALA A 240 19.82 -3.54 11.36
N VAL A 241 18.58 -2.99 11.41
CA VAL A 241 17.44 -3.48 10.61
C VAL A 241 17.70 -3.30 9.12
N TYR A 242 18.27 -2.15 8.71
CA TYR A 242 18.65 -1.88 7.31
C TYR A 242 19.60 -2.96 6.78
N ARG A 243 20.64 -3.29 7.53
CA ARG A 243 21.61 -4.35 7.13
C ARG A 243 20.91 -5.70 6.96
N GLN A 244 20.06 -6.08 7.88
CA GLN A 244 19.31 -7.34 7.81
C GLN A 244 18.43 -7.41 6.55
N VAL A 245 17.66 -6.36 6.27
CA VAL A 245 16.80 -6.29 5.08
C VAL A 245 17.62 -6.22 3.81
N HIS A 246 18.70 -5.42 3.80
CA HIS A 246 19.61 -5.28 2.66
C HIS A 246 20.30 -6.61 2.30
N GLU A 247 20.75 -7.39 3.27
CA GLU A 247 21.32 -8.71 3.03
C GLU A 247 20.32 -9.65 2.37
N MET A 248 19.06 -9.61 2.80
CA MET A 248 18.00 -10.43 2.20
C MET A 248 17.71 -10.04 0.75
N ILE A 249 17.76 -8.73 0.41
CA ILE A 249 17.39 -8.26 -0.94
C ILE A 249 18.58 -8.26 -1.92
N ARG A 250 19.82 -8.17 -1.43
CA ARG A 250 21.02 -8.05 -2.24
C ARG A 250 21.15 -9.16 -3.30
N ASP A 251 20.91 -10.39 -2.90
CA ASP A 251 20.99 -11.54 -3.80
C ASP A 251 19.86 -11.50 -4.84
N GLU A 252 18.69 -11.03 -4.45
CA GLU A 252 17.54 -10.89 -5.34
C GLU A 252 17.75 -9.81 -6.39
N VAL A 253 18.42 -8.69 -6.03
CA VAL A 253 18.81 -7.66 -6.98
C VAL A 253 19.81 -8.21 -8.00
N ALA A 254 20.82 -8.99 -7.57
CA ALA A 254 21.78 -9.62 -8.47
C ALA A 254 21.08 -10.57 -9.45
N ILE A 255 20.12 -11.38 -8.98
CA ILE A 255 19.33 -12.30 -9.82
C ILE A 255 18.47 -11.49 -10.82
N ALA A 256 17.83 -10.40 -10.39
CA ALA A 256 17.00 -9.57 -11.26
C ALA A 256 17.82 -8.92 -12.39
N LEU A 257 19.02 -8.40 -12.09
CA LEU A 257 19.91 -7.79 -13.07
C LEU A 257 20.40 -8.80 -14.14
N GLN A 258 20.71 -10.03 -13.75
CA GLN A 258 21.13 -11.09 -14.69
C GLN A 258 20.03 -11.50 -15.68
N ARG A 259 18.76 -11.26 -15.36
CA ARG A 259 17.61 -11.60 -16.22
C ARG A 259 17.22 -10.49 -17.20
N THR A 260 17.75 -9.29 -17.02
CA THR A 260 17.47 -8.13 -17.87
C THR A 260 18.45 -8.06 -19.05
N HIS A 261 19.49 -8.88 -19.06
CA HIS A 261 20.45 -9.08 -20.14
C HIS A 261 20.25 -10.45 -20.80
#